data_d6208c9e733992db96f59145668abeb3
#
_entry.id   d6208c9e733992db96f59145668abeb3
#
_cell.length_a   1.000
_cell.length_b   1.000
_cell.length_c   1.000
_cell.angle_alpha   90.00
_cell.angle_beta   90.00
_cell.angle_gamma   90.00
#
_symmetry.space_group_name_H-M   'P 1'
#
loop_
_entity.id
_entity.type
_entity.pdbx_description
1 polymer ?
#
loop_
_entity_poly.entity_id
_entity_poly.type
_entity_poly.pdbx_seq_one_letter_code
_entity_poly.pdbx_strand_id
1 'polypeptide(L)'
;MEEKTKGVSRADSLKVILNYLEVSVSENMFQQLLFEKNEQYKESLKQLSPDNILPGVATFISELKQQKVKLALASSSLNGPLILEKLTLAEKFDAIVDPSKVENGKPAPDIFIAAAQSLNLQPLECIGIEDSIAGLKAIKESGAFSVAIGTNSDLKTADLHLSTTAELTFAAVRTAYHQ
;
A
#
# COMPACT_ATOMS: atom_id res chain seq x y z
N MET A 1 6.48 -17.74 1.49
CA MET A 1 5.16 -17.60 0.85
C MET A 1 4.58 -16.20 1.09
N GLU A 2 4.35 -15.83 2.32
CA GLU A 2 3.73 -14.56 2.72
C GLU A 2 4.35 -13.33 2.04
N GLU A 3 5.66 -13.19 2.10
CA GLU A 3 6.40 -12.08 1.46
C GLU A 3 6.16 -11.95 -0.06
N LYS A 4 5.95 -13.07 -0.76
CA LYS A 4 5.71 -13.06 -2.21
C LYS A 4 4.28 -12.67 -2.59
N THR A 5 3.35 -12.73 -1.64
CA THR A 5 1.94 -12.38 -1.84
C THR A 5 1.59 -11.01 -1.28
N LYS A 6 2.51 -10.38 -0.52
CA LYS A 6 2.32 -9.08 0.10
C LYS A 6 2.57 -7.95 -0.90
N GLY A 7 1.69 -6.94 -0.90
CA GLY A 7 1.81 -5.76 -1.73
C GLY A 7 1.44 -5.91 -3.22
N VAL A 8 1.16 -7.13 -3.68
CA VAL A 8 0.78 -7.41 -5.08
C VAL A 8 -0.74 -7.50 -5.26
N SER A 9 -1.20 -7.56 -6.51
CA SER A 9 -2.62 -7.70 -6.82
C SER A 9 -3.19 -9.04 -6.32
N ARG A 10 -4.52 -9.10 -6.17
CA ARG A 10 -5.23 -10.36 -5.81
C ARG A 10 -4.94 -11.48 -6.81
N ALA A 11 -4.91 -11.16 -8.09
CA ALA A 11 -4.63 -12.12 -9.15
C ALA A 11 -3.19 -12.65 -9.06
N ASP A 12 -2.21 -11.77 -8.87
CA ASP A 12 -0.81 -12.17 -8.76
C ASP A 12 -0.56 -12.96 -7.47
N SER A 13 -1.19 -12.55 -6.35
CA SER A 13 -1.16 -13.33 -5.11
C SER A 13 -1.70 -14.75 -5.31
N LEU A 14 -2.83 -14.92 -6.04
CA LEU A 14 -3.39 -16.24 -6.33
C LEU A 14 -2.46 -17.07 -7.24
N LYS A 15 -1.86 -16.44 -8.28
CA LYS A 15 -0.87 -17.12 -9.14
C LYS A 15 0.33 -17.63 -8.33
N VAL A 16 0.86 -16.80 -7.40
CA VAL A 16 1.96 -17.21 -6.51
C VAL A 16 1.57 -18.42 -5.66
N ILE A 17 0.35 -18.44 -5.11
CA ILE A 17 -0.15 -19.55 -4.30
C ILE A 17 -0.28 -20.82 -5.14
N LEU A 18 -0.92 -20.74 -6.30
CA LEU A 18 -1.12 -21.90 -7.19
C LEU A 18 0.23 -22.48 -7.66
N ASN A 19 1.17 -21.62 -8.04
CA ASN A 19 2.51 -22.05 -8.42
C ASN A 19 3.26 -22.72 -7.27
N TYR A 20 3.12 -22.22 -6.04
CA TYR A 20 3.74 -22.85 -4.87
C TYR A 20 3.17 -24.22 -4.56
N LEU A 21 1.87 -24.41 -4.80
CA LEU A 21 1.18 -25.68 -4.61
C LEU A 21 1.35 -26.63 -5.80
N GLU A 22 2.01 -26.18 -6.87
CA GLU A 22 2.16 -26.91 -8.13
C GLU A 22 0.80 -27.32 -8.75
N VAL A 23 -0.22 -26.48 -8.55
CA VAL A 23 -1.58 -26.68 -9.03
C VAL A 23 -1.86 -25.83 -10.25
N SER A 24 -2.31 -26.47 -11.34
CA SER A 24 -2.84 -25.78 -12.52
C SER A 24 -4.37 -25.83 -12.51
N VAL A 25 -5.00 -24.72 -12.77
CA VAL A 25 -6.47 -24.59 -12.83
C VAL A 25 -6.89 -24.01 -14.18
N SER A 26 -8.12 -24.29 -14.61
CA SER A 26 -8.70 -23.62 -15.79
C SER A 26 -8.94 -22.13 -15.50
N GLU A 27 -9.07 -21.33 -16.56
CA GLU A 27 -9.38 -19.90 -16.42
C GLU A 27 -10.69 -19.68 -15.62
N ASN A 28 -11.73 -20.46 -15.90
CA ASN A 28 -12.99 -20.35 -15.15
C ASN A 28 -12.80 -20.63 -13.65
N MET A 29 -12.02 -21.65 -13.31
CA MET A 29 -11.71 -21.96 -11.91
C MET A 29 -10.86 -20.84 -11.28
N PHE A 30 -9.91 -20.28 -12.01
CA PHE A 30 -9.10 -19.16 -11.54
C PHE A 30 -9.97 -17.93 -11.18
N GLN A 31 -10.91 -17.58 -12.07
CA GLN A 31 -11.84 -16.47 -11.83
C GLN A 31 -12.78 -16.75 -10.63
N GLN A 32 -13.25 -17.99 -10.49
CA GLN A 32 -14.05 -18.41 -9.34
C GLN A 32 -13.26 -18.27 -8.02
N LEU A 33 -12.03 -18.74 -7.97
CA LEU A 33 -11.16 -18.63 -6.80
C LEU A 33 -10.86 -17.16 -6.44
N LEU A 34 -10.67 -16.29 -7.45
CA LEU A 34 -10.51 -14.86 -7.23
C LEU A 34 -11.75 -14.22 -6.60
N PHE A 35 -12.94 -14.61 -7.08
CA PHE A 35 -14.20 -14.13 -6.54
C PHE A 35 -14.40 -14.61 -5.09
N GLU A 36 -14.27 -15.89 -4.83
CA GLU A 36 -14.44 -16.48 -3.49
C GLU A 36 -13.47 -15.86 -2.47
N LYS A 37 -12.19 -15.75 -2.83
CA LYS A 37 -11.17 -15.09 -2.00
C LYS A 37 -11.55 -13.65 -1.67
N ASN A 38 -12.12 -12.92 -2.63
CA ASN A 38 -12.56 -11.54 -2.40
C ASN A 38 -13.77 -11.45 -1.48
N GLU A 39 -14.75 -12.33 -1.63
CA GLU A 39 -15.94 -12.34 -0.78
C GLU A 39 -15.58 -12.70 0.67
N GLN A 40 -14.71 -13.69 0.87
CA GLN A 40 -14.17 -14.01 2.20
C GLN A 40 -13.42 -12.83 2.81
N TYR A 41 -12.62 -12.12 2.01
CA TYR A 41 -11.91 -10.93 2.47
C TYR A 41 -12.89 -9.80 2.85
N LYS A 42 -13.89 -9.51 2.02
CA LYS A 42 -14.93 -8.51 2.35
C LYS A 42 -15.68 -8.87 3.64
N GLU A 43 -15.95 -10.15 3.87
CA GLU A 43 -16.59 -10.61 5.12
C GLU A 43 -15.71 -10.26 6.33
N SER A 44 -14.39 -10.51 6.24
CA SER A 44 -13.46 -10.14 7.31
C SER A 44 -13.41 -8.62 7.56
N LEU A 45 -13.59 -7.81 6.51
CA LEU A 45 -13.62 -6.34 6.64
C LEU A 45 -14.86 -5.80 7.37
N LYS A 46 -15.93 -6.61 7.54
CA LYS A 46 -17.12 -6.17 8.30
C LYS A 46 -16.83 -5.88 9.76
N GLN A 47 -15.80 -6.51 10.32
CA GLN A 47 -15.37 -6.31 11.71
C GLN A 47 -14.35 -5.17 11.86
N LEU A 48 -13.90 -4.58 10.75
CA LEU A 48 -12.93 -3.51 10.78
C LEU A 48 -13.54 -2.23 11.36
N SER A 49 -12.84 -1.61 12.29
CA SER A 49 -13.22 -0.38 12.98
C SER A 49 -12.00 0.52 13.19
N PRO A 50 -12.17 1.78 13.61
CA PRO A 50 -11.04 2.67 13.95
C PRO A 50 -10.08 2.10 14.99
N ASP A 51 -10.52 1.19 15.86
CA ASP A 51 -9.67 0.53 16.84
C ASP A 51 -8.61 -0.39 16.23
N ASN A 52 -8.78 -0.74 14.95
CA ASN A 52 -7.81 -1.55 14.20
C ASN A 52 -6.72 -0.70 13.51
N ILE A 53 -6.75 0.63 13.65
CA ILE A 53 -5.68 1.48 13.15
C ILE A 53 -4.40 1.17 13.92
N LEU A 54 -3.34 0.87 13.19
CA LEU A 54 -2.05 0.54 13.80
C LEU A 54 -1.48 1.71 14.60
N PRO A 55 -0.72 1.43 15.68
CA PRO A 55 -0.14 2.46 16.54
C PRO A 55 0.65 3.51 15.73
N GLY A 56 0.47 4.78 16.08
CA GLY A 56 1.14 5.92 15.42
C GLY A 56 0.46 6.43 14.15
N VAL A 57 -0.27 5.58 13.40
CA VAL A 57 -0.82 5.94 12.07
C VAL A 57 -1.82 7.09 12.14
N ALA A 58 -2.78 7.05 13.07
CA ALA A 58 -3.80 8.11 13.19
C ALA A 58 -3.16 9.45 13.56
N THR A 59 -2.20 9.43 14.49
CA THR A 59 -1.43 10.63 14.89
C THR A 59 -0.65 11.19 13.70
N PHE A 60 0.08 10.34 13.00
CA PHE A 60 0.86 10.75 11.83
C PHE A 60 0.00 11.39 10.72
N ILE A 61 -1.14 10.77 10.37
CA ILE A 61 -2.08 11.35 9.40
C ILE A 61 -2.59 12.72 9.89
N SER A 62 -2.89 12.86 11.18
CA SER A 62 -3.32 14.13 11.76
C SER A 62 -2.23 15.20 11.66
N GLU A 63 -0.98 14.86 11.98
CA GLU A 63 0.18 15.75 11.84
C GLU A 63 0.34 16.21 10.38
N LEU A 64 0.27 15.29 9.41
CA LEU A 64 0.35 15.62 7.98
C LEU A 64 -0.75 16.60 7.55
N LYS A 65 -1.99 16.40 7.99
CA LYS A 65 -3.10 17.31 7.66
C LYS A 65 -2.91 18.70 8.30
N GLN A 66 -2.40 18.79 9.53
CA GLN A 66 -2.05 20.07 10.18
C GLN A 66 -0.97 20.83 9.38
N GLN A 67 -0.02 20.10 8.79
CA GLN A 67 1.03 20.67 7.94
C GLN A 67 0.58 20.88 6.48
N LYS A 68 -0.70 20.66 6.17
CA LYS A 68 -1.29 20.77 4.82
C LYS A 68 -0.63 19.88 3.77
N VAL A 69 -0.07 18.76 4.20
CA VAL A 69 0.47 17.74 3.29
C VAL A 69 -0.70 16.98 2.66
N LYS A 70 -0.66 16.81 1.35
CA LYS A 70 -1.65 16.02 0.60
C LYS A 70 -1.39 14.54 0.75
N LEU A 71 -2.46 13.74 0.81
CA LEU A 71 -2.41 12.30 1.00
C LEU A 71 -3.09 11.58 -0.17
N ALA A 72 -2.43 10.57 -0.73
CA ALA A 72 -3.03 9.68 -1.71
C ALA A 72 -2.89 8.22 -1.27
N LEU A 73 -3.91 7.40 -1.53
CA LEU A 73 -3.84 5.96 -1.36
C LEU A 73 -3.35 5.30 -2.65
N ALA A 74 -2.21 4.61 -2.59
CA ALA A 74 -1.61 3.81 -3.65
C ALA A 74 -1.67 2.31 -3.29
N SER A 75 -2.86 1.73 -3.27
CA SER A 75 -3.09 0.34 -2.87
C SER A 75 -3.26 -0.57 -4.08
N SER A 76 -2.68 -1.78 -4.05
CA SER A 76 -2.96 -2.84 -5.03
C SER A 76 -4.34 -3.49 -4.84
N SER A 77 -5.06 -3.14 -3.78
CA SER A 77 -6.37 -3.70 -3.45
C SER A 77 -7.50 -2.78 -3.89
N LEU A 78 -8.45 -3.31 -4.65
CA LEU A 78 -9.73 -2.65 -4.97
C LEU A 78 -10.59 -2.36 -3.71
N ASN A 79 -10.30 -3.00 -2.59
CA ASN A 79 -11.02 -2.79 -1.34
C ASN A 79 -10.41 -1.63 -0.51
N GLY A 80 -9.40 -0.93 -1.00
CA GLY A 80 -8.77 0.22 -0.33
C GLY A 80 -9.77 1.28 0.14
N PRO A 81 -10.70 1.76 -0.72
CA PRO A 81 -11.72 2.73 -0.32
C PRO A 81 -12.61 2.24 0.84
N LEU A 82 -13.07 0.98 0.78
CA LEU A 82 -13.88 0.37 1.84
C LEU A 82 -13.10 0.29 3.18
N ILE A 83 -11.81 -0.04 3.12
CA ILE A 83 -10.95 -0.09 4.32
C ILE A 83 -10.84 1.31 4.93
N LEU A 84 -10.55 2.34 4.13
CA LEU A 84 -10.47 3.72 4.62
C LEU A 84 -11.81 4.20 5.23
N GLU A 85 -12.94 3.82 4.63
CA GLU A 85 -14.27 4.13 5.15
C GLU A 85 -14.48 3.48 6.53
N LYS A 86 -14.21 2.18 6.65
CA LYS A 86 -14.34 1.42 7.92
C LYS A 86 -13.44 1.98 9.03
N LEU A 87 -12.26 2.45 8.66
CA LEU A 87 -11.31 3.08 9.59
C LEU A 87 -11.61 4.57 9.83
N THR A 88 -12.66 5.15 9.23
CA THR A 88 -12.99 6.58 9.29
C THR A 88 -11.85 7.50 8.83
N LEU A 89 -11.05 7.01 7.89
CA LEU A 89 -9.90 7.74 7.33
C LEU A 89 -10.15 8.28 5.92
N ALA A 90 -11.25 7.93 5.25
CA ALA A 90 -11.48 8.26 3.84
C ALA A 90 -11.35 9.77 3.56
N GLU A 91 -11.93 10.62 4.41
CA GLU A 91 -11.91 12.08 4.27
C GLU A 91 -10.52 12.71 4.54
N LYS A 92 -9.57 11.95 5.04
CA LYS A 92 -8.20 12.42 5.25
C LYS A 92 -7.36 12.36 3.97
N PHE A 93 -7.78 11.55 3.00
CA PHE A 93 -7.07 11.36 1.74
C PHE A 93 -7.62 12.29 0.66
N ASP A 94 -6.72 12.99 -0.01
CA ASP A 94 -7.04 13.93 -1.09
C ASP A 94 -7.25 13.20 -2.42
N ALA A 95 -6.70 11.96 -2.55
CA ALA A 95 -6.90 11.09 -3.71
C ALA A 95 -6.82 9.61 -3.33
N ILE A 96 -7.53 8.77 -4.09
CA ILE A 96 -7.48 7.31 -4.00
C ILE A 96 -7.27 6.79 -5.41
N VAL A 97 -6.14 6.13 -5.66
CA VAL A 97 -5.84 5.55 -6.97
C VAL A 97 -6.62 4.24 -7.13
N ASP A 98 -7.30 4.12 -8.26
CA ASP A 98 -7.93 2.86 -8.67
C ASP A 98 -6.86 1.94 -9.30
N PRO A 99 -6.50 0.82 -8.66
CA PRO A 99 -5.46 -0.07 -9.17
C PRO A 99 -5.84 -0.77 -10.49
N SER A 100 -7.11 -0.77 -10.88
CA SER A 100 -7.53 -1.33 -12.18
C SER A 100 -7.22 -0.39 -13.36
N LYS A 101 -6.86 0.86 -13.08
CA LYS A 101 -6.56 1.88 -14.10
C LYS A 101 -5.06 2.07 -14.35
N VAL A 102 -4.21 1.36 -13.61
CA VAL A 102 -2.77 1.36 -13.88
C VAL A 102 -2.42 0.16 -14.76
N GLU A 103 -1.44 0.34 -15.63
CA GLU A 103 -1.06 -0.70 -16.60
C GLU A 103 -0.38 -1.88 -15.90
N ASN A 104 0.55 -1.57 -15.00
CA ASN A 104 1.33 -2.59 -14.31
C ASN A 104 1.15 -2.45 -12.79
N GLY A 105 0.89 -3.58 -12.13
CA GLY A 105 0.85 -3.66 -10.66
C GLY A 105 2.25 -3.67 -10.03
N LYS A 106 2.33 -3.41 -8.71
CA LYS A 106 3.58 -3.57 -7.95
C LYS A 106 4.24 -4.91 -8.27
N PRO A 107 5.54 -4.97 -8.54
CA PRO A 107 6.56 -3.97 -8.21
C PRO A 107 6.78 -2.85 -9.23
N ALA A 108 5.99 -2.72 -10.30
CA ALA A 108 6.07 -1.59 -11.22
C ALA A 108 5.65 -0.28 -10.53
N PRO A 109 6.21 0.88 -10.95
CA PRO A 109 6.01 2.17 -10.28
C PRO A 109 4.66 2.83 -10.54
N ASP A 110 3.87 2.30 -11.47
CA ASP A 110 2.69 2.93 -12.08
C ASP A 110 1.72 3.50 -11.06
N ILE A 111 1.43 2.76 -9.99
CA ILE A 111 0.46 3.19 -8.97
C ILE A 111 0.96 4.37 -8.14
N PHE A 112 2.27 4.48 -7.89
CA PHE A 112 2.85 5.62 -7.18
C PHE A 112 2.96 6.84 -8.07
N ILE A 113 3.27 6.66 -9.36
CA ILE A 113 3.23 7.72 -10.37
C ILE A 113 1.79 8.27 -10.49
N ALA A 114 0.79 7.39 -10.61
CA ALA A 114 -0.62 7.79 -10.65
C ALA A 114 -1.07 8.50 -9.38
N ALA A 115 -0.57 8.08 -8.20
CA ALA A 115 -0.85 8.75 -6.93
C ALA A 115 -0.28 10.17 -6.90
N ALA A 116 0.97 10.37 -7.31
CA ALA A 116 1.57 11.70 -7.40
C ALA A 116 0.79 12.60 -8.37
N GLN A 117 0.48 12.10 -9.56
CA GLN A 117 -0.29 12.83 -10.58
C GLN A 117 -1.69 13.24 -10.08
N SER A 118 -2.38 12.37 -9.33
CA SER A 118 -3.70 12.68 -8.75
C SER A 118 -3.68 13.81 -7.73
N LEU A 119 -2.51 14.09 -7.15
CA LEU A 119 -2.26 15.21 -6.25
C LEU A 119 -1.73 16.47 -7.00
N ASN A 120 -1.57 16.39 -8.33
CA ASN A 120 -0.88 17.40 -9.16
C ASN A 120 0.57 17.63 -8.72
N LEU A 121 1.31 16.55 -8.46
CA LEU A 121 2.71 16.52 -8.06
C LEU A 121 3.50 15.57 -8.96
N GLN A 122 4.83 15.74 -8.98
CA GLN A 122 5.75 14.76 -9.55
C GLN A 122 6.16 13.74 -8.47
N PRO A 123 6.51 12.50 -8.81
CA PRO A 123 6.97 11.52 -7.81
C PRO A 123 8.14 12.01 -6.95
N LEU A 124 9.09 12.75 -7.50
CA LEU A 124 10.22 13.36 -6.77
C LEU A 124 9.80 14.33 -5.65
N GLU A 125 8.59 14.86 -5.71
CA GLU A 125 8.03 15.75 -4.69
C GLU A 125 7.23 14.97 -3.63
N CYS A 126 7.21 13.63 -3.73
CA CYS A 126 6.38 12.75 -2.92
C CYS A 126 7.21 11.81 -2.06
N ILE A 127 6.59 11.38 -0.99
CA ILE A 127 7.09 10.33 -0.10
C ILE A 127 6.14 9.13 -0.22
N GLY A 128 6.68 7.97 -0.59
CA GLY A 128 5.94 6.71 -0.58
C GLY A 128 6.20 5.96 0.73
N ILE A 129 5.15 5.46 1.37
CA ILE A 129 5.24 4.66 2.61
C ILE A 129 4.69 3.27 2.32
N GLU A 130 5.45 2.24 2.68
CA GLU A 130 5.18 0.87 2.29
C GLU A 130 5.70 -0.15 3.33
N ASP A 131 5.10 -1.35 3.32
CA ASP A 131 5.47 -2.45 4.21
C ASP A 131 5.86 -3.75 3.45
N SER A 132 5.84 -3.70 2.11
CA SER A 132 6.18 -4.84 1.25
C SER A 132 7.41 -4.55 0.38
N ILE A 133 8.14 -5.62 0.04
CA ILE A 133 9.30 -5.54 -0.86
C ILE A 133 8.86 -5.06 -2.26
N ALA A 134 7.73 -5.59 -2.76
CA ALA A 134 7.21 -5.20 -4.06
C ALA A 134 6.82 -3.71 -4.10
N GLY A 135 6.20 -3.21 -3.03
CA GLY A 135 5.83 -1.81 -2.94
C GLY A 135 7.03 -0.88 -2.74
N LEU A 136 8.02 -1.27 -1.92
CA LEU A 136 9.26 -0.50 -1.79
C LEU A 136 9.99 -0.37 -3.13
N LYS A 137 10.05 -1.46 -3.90
CA LYS A 137 10.63 -1.41 -5.25
C LYS A 137 9.85 -0.44 -6.15
N ALA A 138 8.52 -0.50 -6.13
CA ALA A 138 7.66 0.39 -6.90
C ALA A 138 7.85 1.87 -6.53
N ILE A 139 8.01 2.20 -5.23
CA ILE A 139 8.30 3.58 -4.80
C ILE A 139 9.64 4.04 -5.38
N LYS A 140 10.69 3.24 -5.21
CA LYS A 140 12.04 3.59 -5.70
C LYS A 140 12.08 3.78 -7.21
N GLU A 141 11.41 2.90 -7.96
CA GLU A 141 11.31 3.02 -9.42
C GLU A 141 10.45 4.22 -9.87
N SER A 142 9.52 4.70 -9.06
CA SER A 142 8.78 5.92 -9.34
C SER A 142 9.62 7.19 -9.18
N GLY A 143 10.71 7.14 -8.42
CA GLY A 143 11.53 8.28 -8.04
C GLY A 143 11.07 9.01 -6.78
N ALA A 144 10.04 8.53 -6.09
CA ALA A 144 9.61 9.09 -4.81
C ALA A 144 10.58 8.69 -3.68
N PHE A 145 10.68 9.51 -2.63
CA PHE A 145 11.40 9.18 -1.41
C PHE A 145 10.72 8.00 -0.72
N SER A 146 11.48 6.98 -0.37
CA SER A 146 10.94 5.73 0.14
C SER A 146 11.04 5.62 1.66
N VAL A 147 9.90 5.36 2.30
CA VAL A 147 9.79 4.99 3.72
C VAL A 147 9.28 3.56 3.80
N ALA A 148 10.06 2.66 4.36
CA ALA A 148 9.64 1.28 4.57
C ALA A 148 9.42 0.98 6.05
N ILE A 149 8.34 0.21 6.33
CA ILE A 149 7.95 -0.16 7.69
C ILE A 149 7.90 -1.68 7.81
N GLY A 150 8.65 -2.23 8.73
CA GLY A 150 8.68 -3.68 9.01
C GLY A 150 10.04 -4.19 9.39
N THR A 151 10.10 -5.46 9.76
CA THR A 151 11.32 -6.10 10.28
C THR A 151 12.12 -6.87 9.24
N ASN A 152 11.59 -7.00 8.01
CA ASN A 152 12.28 -7.70 6.92
C ASN A 152 13.56 -6.93 6.53
N SER A 153 14.69 -7.64 6.40
CA SER A 153 15.99 -7.06 6.07
C SER A 153 16.01 -6.32 4.73
N ASP A 154 15.22 -6.78 3.75
CA ASP A 154 15.17 -6.19 2.41
C ASP A 154 14.52 -4.79 2.40
N LEU A 155 13.70 -4.48 3.41
CA LEU A 155 13.10 -3.15 3.61
C LEU A 155 14.14 -2.10 4.06
N LYS A 156 15.28 -2.52 4.60
CA LYS A 156 16.39 -1.63 5.00
C LYS A 156 17.04 -0.88 3.85
N THR A 157 16.69 -1.22 2.62
CA THR A 157 17.17 -0.52 1.42
C THR A 157 16.38 0.77 1.13
N ALA A 158 15.32 1.07 1.89
CA ALA A 158 14.58 2.33 1.81
C ALA A 158 15.43 3.53 2.25
N ASP A 159 15.06 4.74 1.82
CA ASP A 159 15.68 5.98 2.25
C ASP A 159 15.47 6.21 3.75
N LEU A 160 14.30 5.83 4.28
CA LEU A 160 14.02 5.72 5.71
C LEU A 160 13.40 4.35 6.01
N HIS A 161 14.00 3.61 6.95
CA HIS A 161 13.46 2.34 7.44
C HIS A 161 13.02 2.47 8.90
N LEU A 162 11.78 2.06 9.17
CA LEU A 162 11.19 2.00 10.51
C LEU A 162 10.78 0.55 10.82
N SER A 163 10.97 0.10 12.05
CA SER A 163 10.61 -1.27 12.43
C SER A 163 9.11 -1.44 12.63
N THR A 164 8.43 -0.39 13.09
CA THR A 164 6.99 -0.39 13.36
C THR A 164 6.33 0.94 12.98
N THR A 165 5.02 0.91 12.82
CA THR A 165 4.22 2.13 12.57
C THR A 165 4.23 3.10 13.76
N ALA A 166 4.55 2.65 14.97
CA ALA A 166 4.68 3.50 16.15
C ALA A 166 5.84 4.51 16.04
N GLU A 167 6.85 4.21 15.22
CA GLU A 167 7.99 5.08 14.95
C GLU A 167 7.68 6.12 13.86
N LEU A 168 6.55 5.99 13.15
CA LEU A 168 6.14 6.86 12.05
C LEU A 168 5.64 8.21 12.61
N THR A 169 6.48 9.23 12.54
CA THR A 169 6.18 10.60 12.96
C THR A 169 6.52 11.59 11.85
N PHE A 170 5.81 12.72 11.80
CA PHE A 170 6.12 13.79 10.85
C PHE A 170 7.57 14.27 10.99
N ALA A 171 8.06 14.41 12.21
CA ALA A 171 9.42 14.85 12.47
C ALA A 171 10.48 13.89 11.91
N ALA A 172 10.31 12.56 12.13
CA ALA A 172 11.23 11.55 11.63
C ALA A 172 11.29 11.54 10.10
N VAL A 173 10.12 11.51 9.45
CA VAL A 173 10.01 11.49 7.99
C VAL A 173 10.57 12.77 7.37
N ARG A 174 10.22 13.95 7.92
CA ARG A 174 10.72 15.24 7.46
C ARG A 174 12.24 15.35 7.57
N THR A 175 12.80 14.91 8.68
CA THR A 175 14.26 14.96 8.90
C THR A 175 14.99 14.09 7.87
N ALA A 176 14.52 12.88 7.63
CA ALA A 176 15.12 11.99 6.65
C ALA A 176 14.99 12.51 5.20
N TYR A 177 13.86 13.13 4.87
CA TYR A 177 13.60 13.67 3.52
C TYR A 177 14.51 14.87 3.16
N HIS A 178 15.00 15.61 4.15
CA HIS A 178 15.85 16.80 3.95
C HIS A 178 17.36 16.54 4.17
N GLN A 179 17.78 15.29 4.39
CA GLN A 179 19.18 14.89 4.45
C GLN A 179 19.75 14.59 3.07
#